data_8cfb51819d9ed7f434f73a1659003158
#
_entry.id   8cfb51819d9ed7f434f73a1659003158
#
_cell.length_a   1.000
_cell.length_b   1.000
_cell.length_c   1.000
_cell.angle_alpha   90.00
_cell.angle_beta   90.00
_cell.angle_gamma   90.00
#
_symmetry.space_group_name_H-M   'P 1'
#
loop_
_entity.id
_entity.type
_entity.pdbx_description
1 polymer ?
#
loop_
_entity_poly.entity_id
_entity_poly.type
_entity_poly.pdbx_seq_one_letter_code
_entity_poly.pdbx_strand_id
1 'polypeptide(L)'
;MKKHGLSIILASFLAFVCSMAMAITSPLSEVKSAKAERADRASSEKLALITGNEELLNQTERVIFSKNGETVLSICGNFATERGDSDEERVRNFLLQHGSVFNIARSGDNLSFVKETNGGGTRHFHYRMQAGELPVENSEITVRLGKDGQIRQIDGSFPEIDNFNSEVRLSSAEAVAMAESFLKLEKKRSNTNSEKFISVRNRTASICYRVLIPARKPLGDWEIIIDARSGEEVSRKNLLIFYEGKGSTYVSHPLKCDISVEALPHLIDGTLKGKFADIHNDETANASSSDGVFVYPTHNLHFNEGMMYYLVNRVHDFYAGLGYDRLDFPIKAVVRFDVLYDNAFFSVLENAMYFGDGYRFNDMAREESVCFHEYAHAARHQIVKLKYEGEPGAIDEGQADYFAASLSNDPVIGEYIVNKMGKPWLRNLTDQNRYPENLSGNVHEDGKIWGGALWNLRQALGSRICDKLVLASLYYLVPESNFQHGLNAILLADENNYGGSNRDKILEVFAKRGIAPANSSRLSFNQADLRQMRRFNDLQNPVSR
;
A
#
# COMPACT_ATOMS: atom_id res chain seq x y z
N MET A 1 26.05 -58.10 -18.98
CA MET A 1 24.71 -57.86 -19.56
C MET A 1 23.77 -57.30 -18.49
N LYS A 2 23.88 -56.03 -18.11
CA LYS A 2 22.91 -55.26 -17.27
C LYS A 2 23.33 -53.76 -17.24
N LYS A 3 23.32 -53.07 -18.39
CA LYS A 3 23.52 -51.61 -18.46
C LYS A 3 22.70 -50.91 -19.57
N HIS A 4 21.84 -51.62 -20.30
CA HIS A 4 21.06 -51.02 -21.40
C HIS A 4 19.56 -50.88 -21.12
N GLY A 5 19.04 -51.30 -19.94
CA GLY A 5 17.63 -51.19 -19.60
C GLY A 5 17.20 -49.86 -18.94
N LEU A 6 18.15 -49.08 -18.42
CA LEU A 6 17.82 -47.87 -17.63
C LEU A 6 17.72 -46.57 -18.47
N SER A 7 18.41 -46.56 -19.64
CA SER A 7 18.39 -45.37 -20.52
C SER A 7 17.10 -45.22 -21.36
N ILE A 8 16.42 -46.31 -21.64
CA ILE A 8 15.19 -46.27 -22.46
C ILE A 8 13.97 -45.83 -21.63
N ILE A 9 13.94 -46.15 -20.32
CA ILE A 9 12.85 -45.74 -19.42
C ILE A 9 12.93 -44.25 -19.08
N LEU A 10 14.17 -43.71 -18.98
CA LEU A 10 14.37 -42.27 -18.70
C LEU A 10 14.00 -41.39 -19.92
N ALA A 11 14.28 -41.84 -21.14
CA ALA A 11 13.92 -41.11 -22.35
C ALA A 11 12.42 -41.10 -22.61
N SER A 12 11.69 -42.16 -22.27
CA SER A 12 10.24 -42.22 -22.38
C SER A 12 9.52 -41.36 -21.34
N PHE A 13 10.12 -41.20 -20.15
CA PHE A 13 9.54 -40.35 -19.10
C PHE A 13 9.78 -38.86 -19.37
N LEU A 14 10.93 -38.49 -19.95
CA LEU A 14 11.18 -37.11 -20.37
C LEU A 14 10.32 -36.69 -21.56
N ALA A 15 10.07 -37.58 -22.52
CA ALA A 15 9.18 -37.30 -23.65
C ALA A 15 7.72 -37.17 -23.22
N PHE A 16 7.27 -37.91 -22.20
CA PHE A 16 5.92 -37.79 -21.66
C PHE A 16 5.71 -36.51 -20.83
N VAL A 17 6.73 -36.06 -20.08
CA VAL A 17 6.70 -34.80 -19.33
C VAL A 17 6.77 -33.59 -20.28
N CYS A 18 7.55 -33.63 -21.35
CA CYS A 18 7.55 -32.58 -22.38
C CYS A 18 6.23 -32.54 -23.17
N SER A 19 5.61 -33.67 -23.45
CA SER A 19 4.31 -33.71 -24.15
C SER A 19 3.15 -33.23 -23.26
N MET A 20 3.20 -33.44 -21.94
CA MET A 20 2.23 -32.84 -20.99
C MET A 20 2.46 -31.35 -20.74
N ALA A 21 3.69 -30.85 -20.83
CA ALA A 21 3.98 -29.43 -20.71
C ALA A 21 3.48 -28.60 -21.93
N MET A 22 3.33 -29.22 -23.10
CA MET A 22 2.73 -28.58 -24.29
C MET A 22 1.21 -28.64 -24.37
N ALA A 23 0.56 -29.43 -23.50
CA ALA A 23 -0.91 -29.62 -23.52
C ALA A 23 -1.66 -28.80 -22.46
N ILE A 24 -0.96 -27.95 -21.69
CA ILE A 24 -1.57 -27.02 -20.71
C ILE A 24 -1.22 -25.57 -21.08
N THR A 25 -1.38 -25.20 -22.33
CA THR A 25 -1.71 -23.83 -22.70
C THR A 25 -3.21 -23.68 -22.56
N SER A 26 -3.66 -23.22 -21.38
CA SER A 26 -5.09 -23.04 -21.13
C SER A 26 -5.63 -21.96 -22.07
N PRO A 27 -6.88 -22.07 -22.57
CA PRO A 27 -7.53 -21.02 -23.37
C PRO A 27 -7.54 -19.63 -22.72
N LEU A 28 -7.20 -19.54 -21.46
CA LEU A 28 -7.11 -18.31 -20.64
C LEU A 28 -5.77 -17.60 -20.75
N SER A 29 -4.66 -18.28 -21.08
CA SER A 29 -3.39 -17.62 -21.39
C SER A 29 -3.48 -16.95 -22.78
N GLU A 30 -4.14 -17.59 -23.73
CA GLU A 30 -4.41 -17.02 -25.05
C GLU A 30 -5.39 -15.83 -24.99
N VAL A 31 -6.43 -15.91 -24.12
CA VAL A 31 -7.38 -14.79 -23.94
C VAL A 31 -6.74 -13.61 -23.19
N LYS A 32 -5.82 -13.86 -22.25
CA LYS A 32 -5.05 -12.79 -21.59
C LYS A 32 -4.04 -12.16 -22.54
N SER A 33 -3.33 -12.96 -23.32
CA SER A 33 -2.42 -12.50 -24.36
C SER A 33 -3.18 -11.67 -25.40
N ALA A 34 -4.28 -12.19 -25.96
CA ALA A 34 -5.09 -11.47 -26.93
C ALA A 34 -5.76 -10.19 -26.37
N LYS A 35 -6.06 -10.12 -25.08
CA LYS A 35 -6.61 -8.91 -24.44
C LYS A 35 -5.53 -7.87 -24.15
N ALA A 36 -4.32 -8.30 -23.76
CA ALA A 36 -3.15 -7.44 -23.63
C ALA A 36 -2.73 -6.91 -25.00
N GLU A 37 -2.63 -7.77 -26.00
CA GLU A 37 -2.34 -7.40 -27.39
C GLU A 37 -3.36 -6.42 -27.97
N ARG A 38 -4.67 -6.58 -27.68
CA ARG A 38 -5.70 -5.62 -28.08
C ARG A 38 -5.59 -4.28 -27.37
N ALA A 39 -5.23 -4.27 -26.07
CA ALA A 39 -5.02 -3.04 -25.32
C ALA A 39 -3.78 -2.30 -25.81
N ASP A 40 -2.70 -3.01 -26.09
CA ASP A 40 -1.46 -2.45 -26.63
C ASP A 40 -1.67 -1.94 -28.07
N ARG A 41 -2.45 -2.65 -28.88
CA ARG A 41 -2.81 -2.21 -30.24
C ARG A 41 -3.69 -0.96 -30.23
N ALA A 42 -4.70 -0.88 -29.34
CA ALA A 42 -5.52 0.33 -29.20
C ALA A 42 -4.69 1.53 -28.71
N SER A 43 -3.71 1.29 -27.85
CA SER A 43 -2.77 2.31 -27.38
C SER A 43 -1.83 2.77 -28.49
N SER A 44 -1.36 1.86 -29.34
CA SER A 44 -0.52 2.18 -30.51
C SER A 44 -1.29 2.93 -31.59
N GLU A 45 -2.53 2.53 -31.89
CA GLU A 45 -3.41 3.24 -32.82
C GLU A 45 -3.70 4.67 -32.32
N LYS A 46 -3.88 4.84 -31.01
CA LYS A 46 -4.05 6.16 -30.38
C LYS A 46 -2.79 7.01 -30.46
N LEU A 47 -1.61 6.41 -30.27
CA LEU A 47 -0.34 7.09 -30.43
C LEU A 47 -0.19 7.61 -31.89
N ALA A 48 -0.59 6.79 -32.90
CA ALA A 48 -0.61 7.19 -34.30
C ALA A 48 -1.46 8.42 -34.55
N LEU A 49 -2.68 8.42 -33.98
CA LEU A 49 -3.62 9.51 -34.13
C LEU A 49 -3.12 10.81 -33.51
N ILE A 50 -2.43 10.71 -32.36
CA ILE A 50 -1.91 11.88 -31.64
C ILE A 50 -0.63 12.42 -32.28
N THR A 51 0.22 11.55 -32.82
CA THR A 51 1.58 11.93 -33.23
C THR A 51 1.80 11.98 -34.73
N GLY A 52 1.02 11.24 -35.50
CA GLY A 52 1.24 11.07 -36.94
C GLY A 52 2.59 10.42 -37.31
N ASN A 53 3.26 9.76 -36.34
CA ASN A 53 4.62 9.22 -36.49
C ASN A 53 4.62 7.71 -36.63
N GLU A 54 4.50 7.24 -37.90
CA GLU A 54 4.46 5.80 -38.23
C GLU A 54 5.77 5.08 -37.89
N GLU A 55 6.91 5.75 -37.99
CA GLU A 55 8.22 5.14 -37.72
C GLU A 55 8.37 4.76 -36.25
N LEU A 56 7.99 5.67 -35.33
CA LEU A 56 8.00 5.42 -33.90
C LEU A 56 7.04 4.28 -33.55
N LEU A 57 5.88 4.23 -34.20
CA LEU A 57 4.86 3.20 -33.98
C LEU A 57 5.35 1.81 -34.28
N ASN A 58 6.05 1.63 -35.41
CA ASN A 58 6.55 0.31 -35.85
C ASN A 58 7.60 -0.27 -34.88
N GLN A 59 8.24 0.57 -34.08
CA GLN A 59 9.26 0.19 -33.08
C GLN A 59 8.70 0.13 -31.65
N THR A 60 7.42 0.51 -31.47
CA THR A 60 6.77 0.59 -30.14
C THR A 60 6.12 -0.73 -29.78
N GLU A 61 6.54 -1.30 -28.65
CA GLU A 61 5.94 -2.51 -28.06
C GLU A 61 4.81 -2.17 -27.08
N ARG A 62 4.94 -1.04 -26.36
CA ARG A 62 3.99 -0.62 -25.33
C ARG A 62 3.95 0.89 -25.16
N VAL A 63 2.74 1.45 -24.92
CA VAL A 63 2.53 2.86 -24.58
C VAL A 63 1.65 2.98 -23.35
N ILE A 64 1.98 3.92 -22.46
CA ILE A 64 1.19 4.29 -21.30
C ILE A 64 0.78 5.74 -21.44
N PHE A 65 -0.53 6.01 -21.35
CA PHE A 65 -1.11 7.35 -21.36
C PHE A 65 -1.53 7.81 -19.97
N SER A 66 -1.64 9.12 -19.81
CA SER A 66 -2.32 9.75 -18.66
C SER A 66 -3.79 9.30 -18.56
N LYS A 67 -4.43 9.48 -17.40
CA LYS A 67 -5.82 9.04 -17.15
C LYS A 67 -6.82 9.65 -18.14
N ASN A 68 -6.62 10.89 -18.58
CA ASN A 68 -7.42 11.54 -19.62
C ASN A 68 -7.04 11.09 -21.03
N GLY A 69 -5.96 10.35 -21.19
CA GLY A 69 -5.46 9.81 -22.43
C GLY A 69 -4.85 10.83 -23.40
N GLU A 70 -4.54 12.04 -22.95
CA GLU A 70 -4.00 13.12 -23.81
C GLU A 70 -2.47 13.16 -23.82
N THR A 71 -1.83 12.71 -22.75
CA THR A 71 -0.38 12.79 -22.56
C THR A 71 0.24 11.39 -22.55
N VAL A 72 1.31 11.21 -23.28
CA VAL A 72 2.14 10.00 -23.23
C VAL A 72 2.99 10.03 -21.96
N LEU A 73 2.86 9.02 -21.10
CA LEU A 73 3.63 8.89 -19.87
C LEU A 73 4.84 7.98 -20.02
N SER A 74 4.76 6.97 -20.89
CA SER A 74 5.86 6.05 -21.15
C SER A 74 5.69 5.38 -22.51
N ILE A 75 6.80 5.17 -23.22
CA ILE A 75 6.88 4.35 -24.43
C ILE A 75 8.00 3.34 -24.24
N CYS A 76 7.71 2.06 -24.49
CA CYS A 76 8.70 0.98 -24.49
C CYS A 76 8.79 0.37 -25.89
N GLY A 77 10.00 -0.05 -26.28
CA GLY A 77 10.24 -0.68 -27.56
C GLY A 77 11.73 -0.91 -27.84
N ASN A 78 12.07 -1.03 -29.11
CA ASN A 78 13.46 -1.17 -29.56
C ASN A 78 13.73 -0.09 -30.61
N PHE A 79 13.98 1.14 -30.11
CA PHE A 79 14.16 2.29 -30.98
C PHE A 79 15.63 2.47 -31.37
N ALA A 80 15.89 2.58 -32.67
CA ALA A 80 17.20 2.95 -33.16
C ALA A 80 17.55 4.39 -32.71
N THR A 81 18.76 4.59 -32.26
CA THR A 81 19.24 5.95 -31.95
C THR A 81 19.61 6.70 -33.24
N GLU A 82 19.52 8.01 -33.19
CA GLU A 82 19.96 8.90 -34.26
C GLU A 82 21.50 8.99 -34.35
N ARG A 83 22.00 9.70 -35.37
CA ARG A 83 23.42 10.00 -35.51
C ARG A 83 23.88 11.00 -34.45
N GLY A 84 25.10 10.83 -33.95
CA GLY A 84 25.74 11.71 -32.98
C GLY A 84 27.09 11.18 -32.54
N ASP A 85 27.95 12.08 -32.06
CA ASP A 85 29.33 11.76 -31.64
C ASP A 85 29.38 11.11 -30.25
N SER A 86 28.29 11.29 -29.46
CA SER A 86 28.12 10.68 -28.13
C SER A 86 26.76 10.00 -28.01
N ASP A 87 26.60 9.14 -27.00
CA ASP A 87 25.30 8.51 -26.72
C ASP A 87 24.27 9.56 -26.26
N GLU A 88 24.68 10.58 -25.51
CA GLU A 88 23.82 11.69 -25.13
C GLU A 88 23.29 12.43 -26.36
N GLU A 89 24.18 12.77 -27.29
CA GLU A 89 23.79 13.45 -28.53
C GLU A 89 22.86 12.61 -29.38
N ARG A 90 23.12 11.32 -29.52
CA ARG A 90 22.25 10.38 -30.22
C ARG A 90 20.84 10.31 -29.61
N VAL A 91 20.76 10.21 -28.28
CA VAL A 91 19.49 10.21 -27.55
C VAL A 91 18.78 11.55 -27.68
N ARG A 92 19.51 12.67 -27.58
CA ARG A 92 18.96 14.01 -27.77
C ARG A 92 18.37 14.19 -29.17
N ASN A 93 19.09 13.77 -30.20
CA ASN A 93 18.64 13.89 -31.59
C ASN A 93 17.38 13.03 -31.84
N PHE A 94 17.30 11.83 -31.25
CA PHE A 94 16.08 11.02 -31.25
C PHE A 94 14.89 11.77 -30.61
N LEU A 95 15.09 12.35 -29.44
CA LEU A 95 14.05 13.13 -28.76
C LEU A 95 13.59 14.33 -29.58
N LEU A 96 14.49 15.01 -30.30
CA LEU A 96 14.14 16.15 -31.17
C LEU A 96 13.36 15.69 -32.42
N GLN A 97 13.75 14.56 -33.01
CA GLN A 97 13.07 14.00 -34.18
C GLN A 97 11.62 13.58 -33.83
N HIS A 98 11.41 13.01 -32.65
CA HIS A 98 10.11 12.56 -32.17
C HIS A 98 9.48 13.52 -31.16
N GLY A 99 9.91 14.79 -31.13
CA GLY A 99 9.59 15.77 -30.09
C GLY A 99 8.10 16.03 -29.89
N SER A 100 7.28 15.93 -30.95
CA SER A 100 5.83 16.12 -30.86
C SER A 100 5.13 15.13 -29.89
N VAL A 101 5.70 13.94 -29.72
CA VAL A 101 5.18 12.90 -28.81
C VAL A 101 5.34 13.32 -27.35
N PHE A 102 6.39 14.09 -27.06
CA PHE A 102 6.83 14.42 -25.72
C PHE A 102 6.68 15.92 -25.39
N ASN A 103 6.00 16.68 -26.24
CA ASN A 103 5.86 18.14 -26.17
C ASN A 103 7.22 18.88 -26.17
N ILE A 104 8.20 18.34 -26.88
CA ILE A 104 9.50 18.97 -27.10
C ILE A 104 9.41 19.90 -28.32
N ALA A 105 9.87 21.15 -28.18
CA ALA A 105 9.93 22.09 -29.28
C ALA A 105 10.90 21.60 -30.37
N ARG A 106 10.55 21.80 -31.65
CA ARG A 106 11.40 21.42 -32.80
C ARG A 106 12.80 22.05 -32.77
N SER A 107 12.92 23.25 -32.23
CA SER A 107 14.20 23.93 -32.03
C SER A 107 15.07 23.26 -30.95
N GLY A 108 14.44 22.48 -30.05
CA GLY A 108 15.10 21.90 -28.88
C GLY A 108 15.45 22.88 -27.78
N ASP A 109 15.00 24.15 -27.91
CA ASP A 109 15.31 25.21 -26.94
C ASP A 109 14.73 24.96 -25.57
N ASN A 110 13.67 24.14 -25.49
CA ASN A 110 13.04 23.75 -24.24
C ASN A 110 13.58 22.44 -23.64
N LEU A 111 14.59 21.79 -24.27
CA LEU A 111 15.17 20.52 -23.83
C LEU A 111 16.55 20.70 -23.22
N SER A 112 16.69 20.52 -21.94
CA SER A 112 17.95 20.61 -21.20
C SER A 112 18.38 19.24 -20.67
N PHE A 113 19.62 18.81 -20.98
CA PHE A 113 20.23 17.63 -20.39
C PHE A 113 20.59 17.91 -18.92
N VAL A 114 20.23 16.99 -18.03
CA VAL A 114 20.46 17.13 -16.59
C VAL A 114 21.62 16.25 -16.13
N LYS A 115 21.56 14.97 -16.42
CA LYS A 115 22.58 13.99 -16.00
C LYS A 115 22.40 12.65 -16.70
N GLU A 116 23.44 11.82 -16.60
CA GLU A 116 23.39 10.41 -16.91
C GLU A 116 23.50 9.59 -15.62
N THR A 117 22.76 8.48 -15.55
CA THR A 117 22.87 7.49 -14.48
C THR A 117 22.92 6.08 -15.06
N ASN A 118 23.41 5.10 -14.29
CA ASN A 118 23.47 3.70 -14.70
C ASN A 118 22.67 2.84 -13.71
N GLY A 119 21.85 1.94 -14.23
CA GLY A 119 21.05 1.02 -13.42
C GLY A 119 20.44 -0.12 -14.25
N GLY A 120 20.29 -1.32 -13.66
CA GLY A 120 19.64 -2.44 -14.32
C GLY A 120 20.27 -2.91 -15.64
N GLY A 121 21.56 -2.60 -15.88
CA GLY A 121 22.25 -2.93 -17.12
C GLY A 121 22.00 -1.97 -18.30
N THR A 122 21.31 -0.86 -18.05
CA THR A 122 21.03 0.23 -18.99
C THR A 122 21.61 1.55 -18.51
N ARG A 123 21.83 2.47 -19.44
CA ARG A 123 22.20 3.87 -19.18
C ARG A 123 20.95 4.71 -19.27
N HIS A 124 20.78 5.67 -18.33
CA HIS A 124 19.61 6.52 -18.23
C HIS A 124 20.01 7.95 -18.43
N PHE A 125 19.45 8.61 -19.46
CA PHE A 125 19.67 10.01 -19.81
C PHE A 125 18.48 10.81 -19.32
N HIS A 126 18.73 11.77 -18.42
CA HIS A 126 17.69 12.59 -17.80
C HIS A 126 17.68 13.97 -18.44
N TYR A 127 16.52 14.36 -18.91
CA TYR A 127 16.28 15.69 -19.49
C TYR A 127 15.19 16.39 -18.73
N ARG A 128 15.19 17.74 -18.82
CA ARG A 128 14.20 18.61 -18.20
C ARG A 128 13.75 19.67 -19.18
N MET A 129 12.49 20.10 -19.08
CA MET A 129 12.02 21.29 -19.77
C MET A 129 12.58 22.55 -19.13
N GLN A 130 13.03 23.49 -19.96
CA GLN A 130 13.39 24.82 -19.50
C GLN A 130 12.79 25.89 -20.42
N ALA A 131 12.58 27.09 -19.88
CA ALA A 131 12.24 28.28 -20.65
C ALA A 131 13.21 29.41 -20.28
N GLY A 132 14.06 29.78 -21.23
CA GLY A 132 15.25 30.55 -20.95
C GLY A 132 16.21 29.81 -20.01
N GLU A 133 16.59 30.42 -18.89
CA GLU A 133 17.47 29.81 -17.87
C GLU A 133 16.69 29.09 -16.75
N LEU A 134 15.35 29.17 -16.74
CA LEU A 134 14.55 28.64 -15.64
C LEU A 134 14.03 27.23 -15.94
N PRO A 135 14.21 26.29 -15.00
CA PRO A 135 13.63 24.96 -15.12
C PRO A 135 12.11 25.01 -14.94
N VAL A 136 11.41 24.14 -15.67
CA VAL A 136 9.97 23.92 -15.50
C VAL A 136 9.74 22.76 -14.54
N GLU A 137 8.87 22.95 -13.56
CA GLU A 137 8.53 21.94 -12.55
C GLU A 137 7.85 20.73 -13.15
N ASN A 138 8.15 19.52 -12.61
CA ASN A 138 7.55 18.26 -13.01
C ASN A 138 7.64 17.98 -14.53
N SER A 139 8.77 18.33 -15.13
CA SER A 139 9.00 18.23 -16.58
C SER A 139 10.17 17.32 -16.91
N GLU A 140 10.33 16.19 -16.24
CA GLU A 140 11.43 15.27 -16.52
C GLU A 140 11.07 14.28 -17.61
N ILE A 141 12.04 14.02 -18.51
CA ILE A 141 12.04 12.92 -19.47
C ILE A 141 13.27 12.06 -19.19
N THR A 142 13.07 10.77 -19.00
CA THR A 142 14.15 9.80 -18.83
C THR A 142 14.17 8.82 -19.99
N VAL A 143 15.33 8.72 -20.66
CA VAL A 143 15.55 7.79 -21.77
C VAL A 143 16.48 6.67 -21.32
N ARG A 144 16.07 5.42 -21.49
CA ARG A 144 16.87 4.23 -21.15
C ARG A 144 17.51 3.66 -22.41
N LEU A 145 18.84 3.66 -22.43
CA LEU A 145 19.66 3.14 -23.52
C LEU A 145 20.23 1.78 -23.14
N GLY A 146 20.00 0.77 -23.98
CA GLY A 146 20.56 -0.56 -23.83
C GLY A 146 22.06 -0.61 -24.19
N LYS A 147 22.75 -1.68 -23.80
CA LYS A 147 24.17 -1.91 -24.13
C LYS A 147 24.45 -2.03 -25.63
N ASP A 148 23.44 -2.38 -26.40
CA ASP A 148 23.48 -2.47 -27.86
C ASP A 148 23.26 -1.12 -28.55
N GLY A 149 23.13 -0.04 -27.80
CA GLY A 149 22.91 1.31 -28.31
C GLY A 149 21.47 1.60 -28.78
N GLN A 150 20.49 0.75 -28.45
CA GLN A 150 19.09 0.99 -28.73
C GLN A 150 18.36 1.58 -27.52
N ILE A 151 17.42 2.50 -27.78
CA ILE A 151 16.54 3.03 -26.73
C ILE A 151 15.48 1.97 -26.41
N ARG A 152 15.35 1.64 -25.13
CA ARG A 152 14.42 0.63 -24.62
C ARG A 152 13.14 1.22 -24.05
N GLN A 153 13.25 2.40 -23.47
CA GLN A 153 12.12 3.06 -22.82
C GLN A 153 12.36 4.55 -22.72
N ILE A 154 11.28 5.30 -22.87
CA ILE A 154 11.23 6.75 -22.64
C ILE A 154 10.09 7.01 -21.69
N ASP A 155 10.38 7.60 -20.53
CA ASP A 155 9.42 7.95 -19.49
C ASP A 155 9.30 9.46 -19.39
N GLY A 156 8.06 9.96 -19.33
CA GLY A 156 7.72 11.37 -19.17
C GLY A 156 7.42 12.08 -20.48
N SER A 157 6.82 13.26 -20.33
CA SER A 157 6.61 14.25 -21.39
C SER A 157 6.57 15.64 -20.77
N PHE A 158 6.83 16.67 -21.56
CA PHE A 158 6.76 18.03 -21.09
C PHE A 158 5.30 18.49 -20.94
N PRO A 159 4.99 19.35 -19.94
CA PRO A 159 3.68 19.94 -19.83
C PRO A 159 3.39 20.86 -21.03
N GLU A 160 2.14 20.89 -21.47
CA GLU A 160 1.67 21.87 -22.43
C GLU A 160 1.48 23.21 -21.75
N ILE A 161 1.94 24.28 -22.41
CA ILE A 161 1.85 25.65 -21.90
C ILE A 161 1.15 26.51 -22.95
N ASP A 162 -0.06 26.98 -22.63
CA ASP A 162 -0.83 27.88 -23.49
C ASP A 162 -0.54 29.35 -23.16
N ASN A 163 -0.27 29.66 -21.90
CA ASN A 163 0.00 31.01 -21.41
C ASN A 163 1.21 31.02 -20.50
N PHE A 164 2.05 32.05 -20.62
CA PHE A 164 3.22 32.25 -19.77
C PHE A 164 3.25 33.66 -19.18
N ASN A 165 3.11 33.72 -17.85
CA ASN A 165 3.29 34.94 -17.09
C ASN A 165 4.74 35.02 -16.60
N SER A 166 5.55 35.82 -17.28
CA SER A 166 7.00 36.01 -17.00
C SER A 166 7.31 37.15 -16.05
N GLU A 167 6.28 37.87 -15.52
CA GLU A 167 6.49 39.02 -14.65
C GLU A 167 7.01 38.58 -13.27
N VAL A 168 8.10 39.21 -12.82
CA VAL A 168 8.70 39.01 -11.50
C VAL A 168 8.73 40.35 -10.77
N ARG A 169 8.04 40.44 -9.64
CA ARG A 169 7.99 41.62 -8.78
C ARG A 169 8.78 41.45 -7.49
N LEU A 170 8.88 40.20 -7.01
CA LEU A 170 9.54 39.88 -5.76
C LEU A 170 10.99 39.47 -5.99
N SER A 171 11.84 39.87 -5.06
CA SER A 171 13.19 39.31 -4.90
C SER A 171 13.12 37.96 -4.15
N SER A 172 14.19 37.18 -4.25
CA SER A 172 14.33 35.92 -3.50
C SER A 172 14.23 36.14 -1.97
N ALA A 173 14.79 37.23 -1.45
CA ALA A 173 14.76 37.57 -0.02
C ALA A 173 13.32 37.87 0.46
N GLU A 174 12.54 38.60 -0.35
CA GLU A 174 11.13 38.89 -0.04
C GLU A 174 10.28 37.59 -0.07
N ALA A 175 10.49 36.73 -1.06
CA ALA A 175 9.82 35.45 -1.12
C ALA A 175 10.14 34.56 0.09
N VAL A 176 11.39 34.53 0.57
CA VAL A 176 11.78 33.82 1.80
C VAL A 176 11.07 34.41 3.02
N ALA A 177 11.06 35.73 3.18
CA ALA A 177 10.40 36.39 4.30
C ALA A 177 8.88 36.09 4.34
N MET A 178 8.23 36.09 3.16
CA MET A 178 6.82 35.74 3.03
C MET A 178 6.56 34.28 3.40
N ALA A 179 7.38 33.36 2.89
CA ALA A 179 7.25 31.93 3.21
C ALA A 179 7.43 31.65 4.71
N GLU A 180 8.40 32.31 5.36
CA GLU A 180 8.61 32.21 6.82
C GLU A 180 7.42 32.79 7.60
N SER A 181 6.83 33.86 7.11
CA SER A 181 5.62 34.47 7.70
C SER A 181 4.41 33.55 7.56
N PHE A 182 4.17 32.99 6.37
CA PHE A 182 3.07 32.05 6.13
C PHE A 182 3.20 30.79 6.99
N LEU A 183 4.43 30.30 7.19
CA LEU A 183 4.72 29.16 8.04
C LEU A 183 4.54 29.49 9.54
N LYS A 184 4.48 30.76 9.93
CA LYS A 184 4.58 31.23 11.33
C LYS A 184 5.86 30.67 11.99
N LEU A 185 6.97 30.81 11.31
CA LEU A 185 8.24 30.22 11.72
C LEU A 185 8.76 30.83 13.02
N GLU A 186 8.96 29.99 14.04
CA GLU A 186 9.56 30.42 15.32
C GLU A 186 11.05 30.10 15.39
N LYS A 187 11.48 28.94 14.85
CA LYS A 187 12.87 28.48 14.96
C LYS A 187 13.26 27.61 13.77
N LYS A 188 14.44 27.90 13.20
CA LYS A 188 15.08 27.10 12.14
C LYS A 188 16.05 26.06 12.71
N ARG A 189 16.32 25.01 11.93
CA ARG A 189 17.41 24.04 12.15
C ARG A 189 18.69 24.44 11.38
N SER A 190 18.52 24.99 10.18
CA SER A 190 19.61 25.48 9.32
C SER A 190 19.11 26.59 8.40
N ASN A 191 19.94 27.00 7.44
CA ASN A 191 19.61 28.08 6.51
C ASN A 191 18.45 27.71 5.58
N THR A 192 17.62 28.71 5.26
CA THR A 192 16.57 28.63 4.24
C THR A 192 17.21 28.74 2.87
N ASN A 193 16.81 27.88 1.93
CA ASN A 193 17.19 27.95 0.53
C ASN A 193 16.02 28.46 -0.32
N SER A 194 16.30 29.14 -1.40
CA SER A 194 15.30 29.59 -2.35
C SER A 194 15.84 29.46 -3.78
N GLU A 195 15.01 28.91 -4.66
CA GLU A 195 15.31 28.82 -6.09
C GLU A 195 14.12 29.33 -6.92
N LYS A 196 14.44 29.92 -8.07
CA LYS A 196 13.44 30.39 -9.02
C LYS A 196 13.18 29.32 -10.08
N PHE A 197 11.91 29.05 -10.39
CA PHE A 197 11.52 28.07 -11.37
C PHE A 197 10.17 28.45 -12.01
N ILE A 198 9.73 27.68 -13.02
CA ILE A 198 8.45 27.87 -13.68
C ILE A 198 7.50 26.78 -13.19
N SER A 199 6.38 27.18 -12.58
CA SER A 199 5.26 26.31 -12.21
C SER A 199 4.21 26.34 -13.31
N VAL A 200 3.70 25.14 -13.70
CA VAL A 200 2.63 25.03 -14.70
C VAL A 200 1.36 24.48 -14.06
N ARG A 201 0.29 25.26 -14.12
CA ARG A 201 -1.03 24.87 -13.59
C ARG A 201 -2.10 25.18 -14.62
N ASN A 202 -2.92 24.20 -14.95
CA ASN A 202 -3.98 24.33 -15.95
C ASN A 202 -3.46 24.98 -17.25
N ARG A 203 -2.30 24.50 -17.75
CA ARG A 203 -1.62 24.97 -18.97
C ARG A 203 -1.15 26.44 -18.93
N THR A 204 -1.22 27.06 -17.75
CA THR A 204 -0.66 28.40 -17.51
C THR A 204 0.62 28.29 -16.71
N ALA A 205 1.70 28.81 -17.27
CA ALA A 205 3.00 28.87 -16.63
C ALA A 205 3.18 30.22 -15.91
N SER A 206 3.77 30.19 -14.71
CA SER A 206 4.18 31.38 -13.97
C SER A 206 5.54 31.18 -13.30
N ILE A 207 6.28 32.26 -13.12
CA ILE A 207 7.54 32.22 -12.37
C ILE A 207 7.21 32.21 -10.88
N CYS A 208 7.78 31.21 -10.18
CA CYS A 208 7.62 31.02 -8.74
C CYS A 208 8.98 30.92 -8.04
N TYR A 209 8.98 31.16 -6.75
CA TYR A 209 10.07 30.81 -5.84
C TYR A 209 9.70 29.53 -5.08
N ARG A 210 10.57 28.51 -5.12
CA ARG A 210 10.56 27.37 -4.21
C ARG A 210 11.41 27.72 -3.02
N VAL A 211 10.81 27.86 -1.85
CA VAL A 211 11.50 28.19 -0.60
C VAL A 211 11.53 26.93 0.28
N LEU A 212 12.73 26.45 0.60
CA LEU A 212 12.98 25.29 1.44
C LEU A 212 13.41 25.74 2.83
N ILE A 213 12.55 25.48 3.83
CA ILE A 213 12.74 25.93 5.21
C ILE A 213 12.92 24.71 6.13
N PRO A 214 14.15 24.39 6.57
CA PRO A 214 14.38 23.37 7.59
C PRO A 214 14.03 23.95 8.97
N ALA A 215 12.76 23.81 9.34
CA ALA A 215 12.20 24.39 10.54
C ALA A 215 12.27 23.42 11.75
N ARG A 216 12.52 23.99 12.95
CA ARG A 216 12.40 23.30 14.23
C ARG A 216 11.04 23.57 14.86
N LYS A 217 10.48 24.73 14.63
CA LYS A 217 9.12 25.13 15.04
C LYS A 217 8.48 25.98 13.94
N PRO A 218 7.38 25.53 13.33
CA PRO A 218 6.83 24.18 13.39
C PRO A 218 7.80 23.16 12.77
N LEU A 219 7.88 21.95 13.35
CA LEU A 219 8.83 20.93 12.90
C LEU A 219 8.55 20.50 11.46
N GLY A 220 9.60 20.50 10.62
CA GLY A 220 9.49 20.09 9.22
C GLY A 220 10.63 20.57 8.34
N ASP A 221 10.74 19.94 7.18
CA ASP A 221 11.45 20.44 6.00
C ASP A 221 10.40 20.98 5.05
N TRP A 222 10.09 22.27 5.19
CA TRP A 222 8.96 22.87 4.50
C TRP A 222 9.38 23.36 3.12
N GLU A 223 8.68 22.88 2.10
CA GLU A 223 8.67 23.46 0.77
C GLU A 223 7.46 24.40 0.66
N ILE A 224 7.71 25.67 0.40
CA ILE A 224 6.65 26.66 0.17
C ILE A 224 6.91 27.28 -1.20
N ILE A 225 5.88 27.22 -2.05
CA ILE A 225 5.93 27.82 -3.38
C ILE A 225 5.24 29.18 -3.32
N ILE A 226 5.95 30.22 -3.72
CA ILE A 226 5.48 31.62 -3.75
C ILE A 226 5.43 32.09 -5.20
N ASP A 227 4.31 32.63 -5.63
CA ASP A 227 4.20 33.28 -6.95
C ASP A 227 5.06 34.56 -6.97
N ALA A 228 5.97 34.65 -7.94
CA ALA A 228 6.97 35.73 -7.99
C ALA A 228 6.38 37.11 -8.34
N ARG A 229 5.13 37.16 -8.84
CA ARG A 229 4.42 38.39 -9.19
C ARG A 229 3.51 38.86 -8.05
N SER A 230 2.63 37.97 -7.55
CA SER A 230 1.61 38.31 -6.55
C SER A 230 2.11 38.21 -5.12
N GLY A 231 3.08 37.35 -4.84
CA GLY A 231 3.51 36.99 -3.48
C GLY A 231 2.58 36.01 -2.78
N GLU A 232 1.59 35.48 -3.47
CA GLU A 232 0.67 34.50 -2.89
C GLU A 232 1.35 33.15 -2.67
N GLU A 233 0.95 32.46 -1.61
CA GLU A 233 1.33 31.08 -1.38
C GLU A 233 0.58 30.18 -2.36
N VAL A 234 1.33 29.56 -3.26
CA VAL A 234 0.82 28.65 -4.29
C VAL A 234 0.61 27.24 -3.74
N SER A 235 1.54 26.79 -2.91
CA SER A 235 1.45 25.50 -2.22
C SER A 235 2.41 25.45 -1.03
N ARG A 236 2.09 24.57 -0.09
CA ARG A 236 2.92 24.25 1.07
C ARG A 236 2.97 22.74 1.25
N LYS A 237 4.18 22.22 1.49
CA LYS A 237 4.37 20.79 1.73
C LYS A 237 5.47 20.59 2.77
N ASN A 238 5.25 19.70 3.71
CA ASN A 238 6.32 19.23 4.58
C ASN A 238 7.03 18.07 3.87
N LEU A 239 8.30 18.24 3.55
CA LEU A 239 9.14 17.25 2.89
C LEU A 239 9.82 16.31 3.89
N LEU A 240 9.70 16.59 5.19
CA LEU A 240 10.18 15.70 6.23
C LEU A 240 9.35 14.43 6.14
N ILE A 241 9.93 13.41 5.51
CA ILE A 241 9.15 12.24 5.11
C ILE A 241 8.65 11.51 6.35
N PHE A 242 9.46 11.40 7.39
CA PHE A 242 9.06 10.82 8.67
C PHE A 242 10.05 11.22 9.74
N TYR A 243 9.57 11.64 10.87
CA TYR A 243 10.37 11.77 12.08
C TYR A 243 9.83 10.82 13.16
N GLU A 244 10.66 10.49 14.11
CA GLU A 244 10.30 9.69 15.25
C GLU A 244 9.92 10.62 16.41
N GLY A 245 8.70 10.49 16.89
CA GLY A 245 8.26 11.09 18.13
C GLY A 245 8.32 10.08 19.27
N LYS A 246 7.76 10.46 20.43
CA LYS A 246 7.58 9.57 21.57
C LYS A 246 6.29 9.89 22.31
N GLY A 247 5.63 8.86 22.83
CA GLY A 247 4.38 9.00 23.57
C GLY A 247 4.25 8.03 24.72
N SER A 248 3.43 8.41 25.71
CA SER A 248 3.05 7.49 26.78
C SER A 248 2.06 6.47 26.24
N THR A 249 2.27 5.20 26.57
CA THR A 249 1.38 4.12 26.18
C THR A 249 1.40 2.96 27.18
N TYR A 250 0.38 2.13 27.14
CA TYR A 250 0.47 0.75 27.57
C TYR A 250 0.85 -0.09 26.36
N VAL A 251 1.93 -0.88 26.44
CA VAL A 251 2.32 -1.76 25.32
C VAL A 251 1.32 -2.91 25.10
N SER A 252 0.47 -3.15 26.10
CA SER A 252 -0.68 -4.06 26.07
C SER A 252 -1.92 -3.34 26.60
N HIS A 253 -2.19 -3.46 27.92
CA HIS A 253 -3.31 -2.79 28.57
C HIS A 253 -3.05 -2.62 30.09
N PRO A 254 -3.84 -1.77 30.79
CA PRO A 254 -3.59 -1.41 32.19
C PRO A 254 -3.52 -2.57 33.20
N LEU A 255 -4.07 -3.74 32.91
CA LEU A 255 -4.02 -4.90 33.81
C LEU A 255 -2.75 -5.74 33.62
N LYS A 256 -2.00 -5.57 32.53
CA LYS A 256 -0.84 -6.39 32.16
C LYS A 256 0.50 -5.66 32.23
N CYS A 257 0.49 -4.35 32.08
CA CYS A 257 1.74 -3.59 32.06
C CYS A 257 1.57 -2.19 32.62
N ASP A 258 2.68 -1.63 33.11
CA ASP A 258 2.77 -0.21 33.47
C ASP A 258 2.89 0.66 32.22
N ILE A 259 2.71 1.97 32.38
CA ILE A 259 2.91 2.95 31.33
C ILE A 259 4.40 3.00 30.98
N SER A 260 4.70 2.96 29.69
CA SER A 260 6.02 3.24 29.15
C SER A 260 5.99 4.44 28.21
N VAL A 261 7.16 4.95 27.85
CA VAL A 261 7.33 5.96 26.82
C VAL A 261 7.94 5.28 25.61
N GLU A 262 7.12 5.10 24.59
CA GLU A 262 7.49 4.37 23.38
C GLU A 262 7.75 5.32 22.21
N ALA A 263 8.53 4.85 21.23
CA ALA A 263 8.72 5.53 19.96
C ALA A 263 7.41 5.59 19.16
N LEU A 264 7.12 6.76 18.59
CA LEU A 264 6.02 6.98 17.66
C LEU A 264 6.62 7.21 16.27
N PRO A 265 6.81 6.14 15.47
CA PRO A 265 7.51 6.22 14.19
C PRO A 265 6.66 6.89 13.12
N HIS A 266 7.30 7.37 12.07
CA HIS A 266 6.64 7.81 10.84
C HIS A 266 5.70 9.01 10.97
N LEU A 267 5.84 9.86 11.97
CA LEU A 267 5.08 11.12 12.08
C LEU A 267 5.41 12.05 10.90
N ILE A 268 4.39 12.73 10.37
CA ILE A 268 4.51 13.62 9.20
C ILE A 268 4.57 15.09 9.63
N ASP A 269 3.81 15.44 10.68
CA ASP A 269 3.68 16.81 11.17
C ASP A 269 3.63 16.83 12.71
N GLY A 270 3.31 17.96 13.28
CA GLY A 270 3.20 18.12 14.74
C GLY A 270 1.97 17.47 15.37
N THR A 271 1.24 16.62 14.68
CA THR A 271 0.08 15.85 15.17
C THR A 271 0.38 14.36 15.20
N LEU A 272 -0.55 13.56 15.72
CA LEU A 272 -0.47 12.09 15.66
C LEU A 272 -1.00 11.56 14.32
N LYS A 273 -0.45 12.14 13.26
CA LYS A 273 -0.61 11.72 11.88
C LYS A 273 0.72 11.27 11.31
N GLY A 274 0.72 10.11 10.68
CA GLY A 274 1.93 9.49 10.14
C GLY A 274 1.68 8.74 8.85
N LYS A 275 2.65 7.90 8.50
CA LYS A 275 2.59 7.08 7.27
C LYS A 275 1.43 6.11 7.26
N PHE A 276 1.10 5.52 8.41
CA PHE A 276 0.14 4.43 8.54
C PHE A 276 -1.03 4.72 9.47
N ALA A 277 -0.98 5.82 10.24
CA ALA A 277 -1.98 6.19 11.23
C ALA A 277 -2.35 7.67 11.11
N ASP A 278 -3.64 7.99 11.27
CA ASP A 278 -4.19 9.35 11.37
C ASP A 278 -5.19 9.37 12.54
N ILE A 279 -4.70 9.79 13.72
CA ILE A 279 -5.45 9.67 14.97
C ILE A 279 -6.24 10.96 15.26
N HIS A 280 -7.51 10.77 15.59
CA HIS A 280 -8.44 11.84 15.92
C HIS A 280 -9.03 11.63 17.32
N ASN A 281 -9.35 12.74 17.98
CA ASN A 281 -10.06 12.75 19.25
C ASN A 281 -11.44 13.35 19.03
N ASP A 282 -12.51 12.62 19.41
CA ASP A 282 -13.89 13.07 19.19
C ASP A 282 -14.37 14.02 20.28
N GLU A 283 -13.73 14.00 21.46
CA GLU A 283 -14.12 14.84 22.59
C GLU A 283 -13.43 16.20 22.62
N THR A 284 -12.23 16.31 22.03
CA THR A 284 -11.43 17.54 22.06
C THR A 284 -10.63 17.72 20.77
N ALA A 285 -9.96 18.87 20.62
CA ALA A 285 -9.00 19.06 19.54
C ALA A 285 -7.90 17.99 19.61
N ASN A 286 -7.41 17.54 18.45
CA ASN A 286 -6.34 16.54 18.37
C ASN A 286 -5.07 17.01 19.10
N ALA A 287 -4.35 16.06 19.70
CA ALA A 287 -3.05 16.29 20.30
C ALA A 287 -2.08 16.92 19.29
N SER A 288 -1.30 17.91 19.74
CA SER A 288 -0.27 18.54 18.93
C SER A 288 1.01 18.75 19.72
N SER A 289 2.15 18.59 19.06
CA SER A 289 3.48 18.77 19.66
C SER A 289 4.45 19.32 18.62
N SER A 290 5.13 20.41 18.95
CA SER A 290 6.12 21.00 18.05
C SER A 290 7.47 20.26 18.01
N ASP A 291 7.69 19.33 18.93
CA ASP A 291 8.94 18.56 19.09
C ASP A 291 8.72 17.04 19.05
N GLY A 292 7.51 16.59 18.72
CA GLY A 292 7.17 15.17 18.61
C GLY A 292 7.00 14.46 19.96
N VAL A 293 6.87 15.19 21.06
CA VAL A 293 6.71 14.61 22.40
C VAL A 293 5.23 14.62 22.81
N PHE A 294 4.63 13.43 22.87
CA PHE A 294 3.21 13.18 23.23
C PHE A 294 3.12 12.39 24.53
N VAL A 295 3.89 12.81 25.53
CA VAL A 295 3.94 12.15 26.84
C VAL A 295 2.89 12.77 27.76
N TYR A 296 1.81 12.03 27.97
CA TYR A 296 0.66 12.44 28.77
C TYR A 296 0.40 11.46 29.92
N PRO A 297 -0.05 11.93 31.09
CA PRO A 297 -0.57 11.03 32.12
C PRO A 297 -1.94 10.46 31.72
N THR A 298 -2.34 9.32 32.29
CA THR A 298 -3.57 8.59 31.89
C THR A 298 -4.88 9.35 32.02
N HIS A 299 -4.92 10.36 32.91
CA HIS A 299 -6.10 11.21 33.07
C HIS A 299 -6.17 12.36 32.06
N ASN A 300 -5.14 12.54 31.23
CA ASN A 300 -5.16 13.53 30.16
C ASN A 300 -5.96 13.01 28.97
N LEU A 301 -6.77 13.87 28.37
CA LEU A 301 -7.64 13.52 27.23
C LEU A 301 -6.85 13.06 25.98
N HIS A 302 -5.58 13.46 25.87
CA HIS A 302 -4.71 13.12 24.75
C HIS A 302 -3.92 11.81 24.94
N PHE A 303 -4.00 11.15 26.11
CA PHE A 303 -3.28 9.89 26.36
C PHE A 303 -3.65 8.80 25.33
N ASN A 304 -4.95 8.67 25.08
CA ASN A 304 -5.47 7.64 24.17
C ASN A 304 -5.00 7.81 22.73
N GLU A 305 -4.80 9.06 22.29
CA GLU A 305 -4.30 9.33 20.92
C GLU A 305 -2.87 8.80 20.73
N GLY A 306 -1.97 9.07 21.73
CA GLY A 306 -0.59 8.56 21.68
C GLY A 306 -0.54 7.03 21.68
N MET A 307 -1.34 6.40 22.55
CA MET A 307 -1.46 4.94 22.63
C MET A 307 -2.01 4.37 21.32
N MET A 308 -3.09 4.92 20.77
CA MET A 308 -3.69 4.43 19.51
C MET A 308 -2.71 4.56 18.35
N TYR A 309 -1.96 5.67 18.26
CA TYR A 309 -0.93 5.83 17.23
C TYR A 309 0.12 4.72 17.31
N TYR A 310 0.61 4.41 18.52
CA TYR A 310 1.55 3.32 18.77
C TYR A 310 0.97 1.96 18.34
N LEU A 311 -0.27 1.65 18.75
CA LEU A 311 -0.91 0.36 18.46
C LEU A 311 -1.19 0.17 16.96
N VAL A 312 -1.65 1.23 16.26
CA VAL A 312 -1.90 1.17 14.80
C VAL A 312 -0.62 0.92 14.02
N ASN A 313 0.49 1.57 14.37
CA ASN A 313 1.78 1.30 13.71
C ASN A 313 2.26 -0.13 14.02
N ARG A 314 2.10 -0.61 15.25
CA ARG A 314 2.49 -1.97 15.65
C ARG A 314 1.71 -3.06 14.89
N VAL A 315 0.39 -2.91 14.72
CA VAL A 315 -0.41 -3.87 13.96
C VAL A 315 -0.13 -3.77 12.46
N HIS A 316 0.13 -2.57 11.93
CA HIS A 316 0.57 -2.40 10.55
C HIS A 316 1.86 -3.18 10.28
N ASP A 317 2.89 -3.02 11.14
CA ASP A 317 4.18 -3.70 11.00
C ASP A 317 4.03 -5.24 11.06
N PHE A 318 3.11 -5.74 11.87
CA PHE A 318 2.77 -7.17 11.89
C PHE A 318 2.25 -7.63 10.53
N TYR A 319 1.27 -6.95 9.94
CA TYR A 319 0.73 -7.30 8.62
C TYR A 319 1.76 -7.13 7.51
N ALA A 320 2.57 -6.08 7.55
CA ALA A 320 3.69 -5.88 6.62
C ALA A 320 4.71 -7.03 6.70
N GLY A 321 5.00 -7.52 7.92
CA GLY A 321 5.84 -8.71 8.16
C GLY A 321 5.28 -10.01 7.55
N LEU A 322 3.97 -10.08 7.32
CA LEU A 322 3.29 -11.17 6.59
C LEU A 322 3.28 -10.96 5.07
N GLY A 323 3.75 -9.81 4.58
CA GLY A 323 3.76 -9.44 3.16
C GLY A 323 2.47 -8.73 2.71
N TYR A 324 1.72 -8.13 3.62
CA TYR A 324 0.50 -7.39 3.31
C TYR A 324 0.78 -5.88 3.23
N ASP A 325 0.39 -5.25 2.10
CA ASP A 325 0.68 -3.86 1.77
C ASP A 325 -0.56 -3.00 1.46
N ARG A 326 -1.77 -3.58 1.58
CA ARG A 326 -2.99 -2.88 1.17
C ARG A 326 -3.47 -1.80 2.13
N LEU A 327 -2.87 -1.71 3.30
CA LEU A 327 -3.07 -0.63 4.27
C LEU A 327 -1.80 0.25 4.42
N ASP A 328 -0.94 0.32 3.40
CA ASP A 328 0.22 1.21 3.34
C ASP A 328 -0.20 2.69 3.11
N PHE A 329 -1.16 3.14 3.91
CA PHE A 329 -1.65 4.51 3.95
C PHE A 329 -2.15 4.85 5.36
N PRO A 330 -2.27 6.14 5.74
CA PRO A 330 -2.78 6.52 7.04
C PRO A 330 -4.24 6.06 7.23
N ILE A 331 -4.46 5.04 8.06
CA ILE A 331 -5.82 4.66 8.47
C ILE A 331 -6.29 5.62 9.56
N LYS A 332 -7.50 6.16 9.39
CA LYS A 332 -8.13 7.01 10.40
C LYS A 332 -8.54 6.16 11.60
N ALA A 333 -8.17 6.59 12.81
CA ALA A 333 -8.66 6.01 14.05
C ALA A 333 -9.14 7.13 14.99
N VAL A 334 -10.37 7.00 15.47
CA VAL A 334 -11.03 7.98 16.33
C VAL A 334 -11.12 7.41 17.74
N VAL A 335 -10.46 8.08 18.69
CA VAL A 335 -10.54 7.72 20.12
C VAL A 335 -11.57 8.61 20.82
N ARG A 336 -12.10 8.13 21.96
CA ARG A 336 -13.14 8.80 22.75
C ARG A 336 -14.40 9.09 21.92
N PHE A 337 -14.70 8.15 21.00
CA PHE A 337 -15.85 8.27 20.12
C PHE A 337 -17.14 8.19 20.91
N ASP A 338 -17.97 9.23 20.74
CA ASP A 338 -19.22 9.42 21.44
C ASP A 338 -19.09 9.29 22.97
N VAL A 339 -19.84 10.04 23.71
CA VAL A 339 -19.73 10.07 25.18
C VAL A 339 -20.29 8.77 25.76
N LEU A 340 -19.45 8.05 26.54
CA LEU A 340 -19.80 6.80 27.24
C LEU A 340 -20.24 5.67 26.30
N TYR A 341 -19.70 5.63 25.09
CA TYR A 341 -20.04 4.59 24.10
C TYR A 341 -19.34 3.26 24.41
N ASP A 342 -20.14 2.21 24.59
CA ASP A 342 -19.69 0.87 24.99
C ASP A 342 -19.36 -0.05 23.78
N ASN A 343 -18.63 0.45 22.78
CA ASN A 343 -18.19 -0.35 21.64
C ASN A 343 -16.96 0.23 20.95
N ALA A 344 -16.28 -0.61 20.16
CA ALA A 344 -15.36 -0.23 19.10
C ALA A 344 -15.83 -0.84 17.79
N PHE A 345 -15.49 -0.25 16.63
CA PHE A 345 -15.87 -0.78 15.33
C PHE A 345 -15.03 -0.22 14.20
N PHE A 346 -14.89 -0.98 13.14
CA PHE A 346 -14.39 -0.53 11.86
C PHE A 346 -15.55 -0.11 10.95
N SER A 347 -15.59 1.15 10.53
CA SER A 347 -16.56 1.66 9.55
C SER A 347 -16.09 1.38 8.12
N VAL A 348 -16.82 0.50 7.44
CA VAL A 348 -16.58 0.18 6.02
C VAL A 348 -16.80 1.40 5.11
N LEU A 349 -17.76 2.26 5.45
CA LEU A 349 -18.13 3.42 4.63
C LEU A 349 -17.07 4.52 4.72
N GLU A 350 -16.50 4.71 5.90
CA GLU A 350 -15.52 5.76 6.15
C GLU A 350 -14.08 5.24 6.08
N ASN A 351 -13.88 3.92 6.01
CA ASN A 351 -12.58 3.25 6.10
C ASN A 351 -11.80 3.73 7.34
N ALA A 352 -12.46 3.73 8.48
CA ALA A 352 -11.97 4.27 9.73
C ALA A 352 -12.34 3.38 10.93
N MET A 353 -11.52 3.39 11.96
CA MET A 353 -11.75 2.69 13.23
C MET A 353 -12.24 3.69 14.28
N TYR A 354 -13.15 3.26 15.14
CA TYR A 354 -13.76 4.06 16.20
C TYR A 354 -13.71 3.33 17.54
N PHE A 355 -13.33 4.05 18.60
CA PHE A 355 -13.12 3.49 19.93
C PHE A 355 -13.83 4.36 20.97
N GLY A 356 -14.87 3.83 21.60
CA GLY A 356 -15.60 4.48 22.68
C GLY A 356 -14.83 4.45 24.01
N ASP A 357 -15.13 5.38 24.89
CA ASP A 357 -14.50 5.49 26.21
C ASP A 357 -15.25 4.71 27.33
N GLY A 358 -16.40 4.11 26.99
CA GLY A 358 -17.12 3.12 27.76
C GLY A 358 -17.90 3.65 28.98
N TYR A 359 -19.18 3.25 29.07
CA TYR A 359 -20.00 3.41 30.28
C TYR A 359 -19.89 2.20 31.22
N ARG A 360 -20.26 1.02 30.73
CA ARG A 360 -20.15 -0.25 31.44
C ARG A 360 -18.79 -0.89 31.25
N PHE A 361 -18.20 -0.68 30.09
CA PHE A 361 -16.85 -1.11 29.77
C PHE A 361 -15.81 -0.09 30.23
N ASN A 362 -14.55 -0.48 30.26
CA ASN A 362 -13.44 0.45 30.30
C ASN A 362 -13.18 1.00 28.88
N ASP A 363 -12.37 2.02 28.82
CA ASP A 363 -11.98 2.72 27.59
C ASP A 363 -11.35 1.75 26.55
N MET A 364 -12.00 1.61 25.38
CA MET A 364 -11.64 0.67 24.32
C MET A 364 -10.28 0.98 23.69
N ALA A 365 -9.89 2.26 23.65
CA ALA A 365 -8.62 2.70 23.09
C ALA A 365 -7.41 2.29 23.94
N ARG A 366 -7.63 1.75 25.16
CA ARG A 366 -6.57 1.35 26.09
C ARG A 366 -6.29 -0.14 26.12
N GLU A 367 -6.77 -0.87 25.12
CA GLU A 367 -6.52 -2.30 25.01
C GLU A 367 -6.05 -2.67 23.60
N GLU A 368 -4.85 -3.25 23.50
CA GLU A 368 -4.25 -3.63 22.24
C GLU A 368 -5.10 -4.62 21.44
N SER A 369 -5.70 -5.62 22.13
CA SER A 369 -6.49 -6.65 21.48
C SER A 369 -7.70 -6.09 20.73
N VAL A 370 -8.30 -5.01 21.24
CA VAL A 370 -9.42 -4.30 20.59
C VAL A 370 -8.91 -3.54 19.35
N CYS A 371 -7.82 -2.80 19.46
CA CYS A 371 -7.24 -2.09 18.31
C CYS A 371 -6.86 -3.06 17.19
N PHE A 372 -6.24 -4.17 17.51
CA PHE A 372 -5.79 -5.16 16.53
C PHE A 372 -6.98 -5.89 15.87
N HIS A 373 -8.06 -6.11 16.63
CA HIS A 373 -9.30 -6.67 16.11
C HIS A 373 -9.94 -5.75 15.05
N GLU A 374 -10.11 -4.46 15.36
CA GLU A 374 -10.68 -3.49 14.40
C GLU A 374 -9.79 -3.30 13.17
N TYR A 375 -8.47 -3.30 13.35
CA TYR A 375 -7.53 -3.26 12.23
C TYR A 375 -7.60 -4.50 11.34
N ALA A 376 -7.86 -5.67 11.92
CA ALA A 376 -8.03 -6.91 11.16
C ALA A 376 -9.29 -6.86 10.26
N HIS A 377 -10.39 -6.24 10.71
CA HIS A 377 -11.54 -5.96 9.86
C HIS A 377 -11.17 -5.04 8.68
N ALA A 378 -10.40 -3.98 8.94
CA ALA A 378 -9.91 -3.10 7.89
C ALA A 378 -9.05 -3.87 6.87
N ALA A 379 -8.12 -4.70 7.34
CA ALA A 379 -7.24 -5.49 6.49
C ALA A 379 -8.01 -6.52 5.63
N ARG A 380 -8.93 -7.27 6.25
CA ARG A 380 -9.80 -8.22 5.55
C ARG A 380 -10.67 -7.50 4.50
N HIS A 381 -11.24 -6.34 4.83
CA HIS A 381 -12.11 -5.59 3.92
C HIS A 381 -11.42 -5.19 2.61
N GLN A 382 -10.11 -4.94 2.64
CA GLN A 382 -9.32 -4.65 1.43
C GLN A 382 -9.08 -5.89 0.55
N ILE A 383 -9.35 -7.11 1.08
CA ILE A 383 -9.15 -8.37 0.36
C ILE A 383 -10.51 -8.92 -0.10
N VAL A 384 -11.43 -9.13 0.83
CA VAL A 384 -12.75 -9.71 0.60
C VAL A 384 -13.80 -9.02 1.44
N LYS A 385 -15.00 -8.83 0.88
CA LYS A 385 -16.14 -8.21 1.56
C LYS A 385 -17.11 -9.31 2.01
N LEU A 386 -16.80 -9.96 3.14
CA LEU A 386 -17.68 -10.97 3.71
C LEU A 386 -19.01 -10.33 4.15
N LYS A 387 -20.11 -11.04 3.98
CA LYS A 387 -21.41 -10.65 4.56
C LYS A 387 -21.32 -10.70 6.07
N TYR A 388 -21.79 -9.65 6.75
CA TYR A 388 -21.76 -9.57 8.20
C TYR A 388 -23.01 -10.23 8.84
N GLU A 389 -23.23 -11.50 8.49
CA GLU A 389 -24.32 -12.36 9.01
C GLU A 389 -23.92 -13.84 8.92
N GLY A 390 -24.43 -14.67 9.82
CA GLY A 390 -24.21 -16.13 9.82
C GLY A 390 -22.73 -16.52 9.80
N GLU A 391 -22.39 -17.61 9.10
CA GLU A 391 -21.02 -18.14 9.03
C GLU A 391 -20.00 -17.17 8.37
N PRO A 392 -20.32 -16.45 7.29
CA PRO A 392 -19.39 -15.43 6.75
C PRO A 392 -19.02 -14.35 7.78
N GLY A 393 -20.01 -13.86 8.54
CA GLY A 393 -19.78 -12.91 9.63
C GLY A 393 -18.98 -13.54 10.78
N ALA A 394 -19.22 -14.81 11.09
CA ALA A 394 -18.46 -15.54 12.09
C ALA A 394 -17.00 -15.81 11.66
N ILE A 395 -16.74 -16.00 10.38
CA ILE A 395 -15.37 -16.05 9.83
C ILE A 395 -14.69 -14.68 10.01
N ASP A 396 -15.38 -13.59 9.72
CA ASP A 396 -14.87 -12.23 9.88
C ASP A 396 -14.45 -11.96 11.33
N GLU A 397 -15.36 -12.17 12.27
CA GLU A 397 -15.13 -11.98 13.71
C GLU A 397 -14.02 -12.89 14.27
N GLY A 398 -14.11 -14.19 13.97
CA GLY A 398 -13.14 -15.16 14.47
C GLY A 398 -11.74 -14.95 13.91
N GLN A 399 -11.62 -14.41 12.70
CA GLN A 399 -10.36 -14.09 12.09
C GLN A 399 -9.77 -12.78 12.65
N ALA A 400 -10.61 -11.79 12.97
CA ALA A 400 -10.20 -10.57 13.65
C ALA A 400 -9.67 -10.88 15.05
N ASP A 401 -10.38 -11.71 15.81
CA ASP A 401 -9.91 -12.20 17.11
C ASP A 401 -8.59 -12.97 16.99
N TYR A 402 -8.47 -13.84 15.98
CA TYR A 402 -7.25 -14.61 15.75
C TYR A 402 -6.03 -13.72 15.52
N PHE A 403 -6.11 -12.71 14.65
CA PHE A 403 -4.98 -11.83 14.38
C PHE A 403 -4.64 -10.96 15.59
N ALA A 404 -5.64 -10.48 16.33
CA ALA A 404 -5.43 -9.80 17.59
C ALA A 404 -4.67 -10.69 18.59
N ALA A 405 -5.15 -11.92 18.80
CA ALA A 405 -4.53 -12.91 19.68
C ALA A 405 -3.12 -13.30 19.21
N SER A 406 -2.91 -13.45 17.89
CA SER A 406 -1.60 -13.85 17.35
C SER A 406 -0.55 -12.77 17.54
N LEU A 407 -0.88 -11.50 17.32
CA LEU A 407 0.03 -10.38 17.52
C LEU A 407 0.34 -10.16 19.00
N SER A 408 -0.67 -10.25 19.89
CA SER A 408 -0.49 -10.15 21.33
C SER A 408 0.20 -11.39 21.94
N ASN A 409 0.24 -12.50 21.17
CA ASN A 409 0.63 -13.83 21.64
C ASN A 409 -0.19 -14.30 22.86
N ASP A 410 -1.47 -13.96 22.87
CA ASP A 410 -2.41 -14.22 23.96
C ASP A 410 -3.78 -14.57 23.36
N PRO A 411 -4.41 -15.73 23.73
CA PRO A 411 -5.72 -16.14 23.21
C PRO A 411 -6.90 -15.32 23.75
N VAL A 412 -6.64 -14.39 24.66
CA VAL A 412 -7.67 -13.63 25.38
C VAL A 412 -7.89 -12.27 24.71
N ILE A 413 -9.16 -11.94 24.49
CA ILE A 413 -9.59 -10.69 23.87
C ILE A 413 -10.43 -9.90 24.88
N GLY A 414 -10.09 -8.63 25.12
CA GLY A 414 -10.92 -7.71 25.89
C GLY A 414 -10.86 -7.91 27.39
N GLU A 415 -9.71 -8.24 27.99
CA GLU A 415 -9.56 -8.39 29.46
C GLU A 415 -9.80 -7.06 30.19
N TYR A 416 -9.16 -6.00 29.74
CA TYR A 416 -9.28 -4.70 30.40
C TYR A 416 -10.66 -4.10 30.18
N ILE A 417 -11.21 -4.16 28.96
CA ILE A 417 -12.49 -3.49 28.68
C ILE A 417 -13.64 -4.05 29.53
N VAL A 418 -13.68 -5.35 29.81
CA VAL A 418 -14.76 -5.96 30.61
C VAL A 418 -14.45 -6.06 32.11
N ASN A 419 -13.25 -5.70 32.55
CA ASN A 419 -12.84 -5.79 33.95
C ASN A 419 -13.72 -4.97 34.87
N LYS A 420 -14.19 -3.79 34.43
CA LYS A 420 -15.16 -2.93 35.13
C LYS A 420 -16.47 -3.65 35.47
N MET A 421 -16.84 -4.67 34.67
CA MET A 421 -18.01 -5.52 34.89
C MET A 421 -17.73 -6.75 35.75
N GLY A 422 -16.51 -6.90 36.25
CA GLY A 422 -16.09 -8.09 37.00
C GLY A 422 -15.93 -9.34 36.14
N LYS A 423 -15.83 -9.20 34.79
CA LYS A 423 -15.58 -10.32 33.88
C LYS A 423 -14.08 -10.45 33.62
N PRO A 424 -13.57 -11.68 33.49
CA PRO A 424 -12.13 -11.89 33.24
C PRO A 424 -11.70 -11.54 31.81
N TRP A 425 -12.57 -11.69 30.82
CA TRP A 425 -12.34 -11.39 29.41
C TRP A 425 -13.66 -11.28 28.63
N LEU A 426 -13.59 -10.71 27.45
CA LEU A 426 -14.73 -10.66 26.53
C LEU A 426 -14.85 -11.98 25.74
N ARG A 427 -13.76 -12.48 25.17
CA ARG A 427 -13.66 -13.75 24.45
C ARG A 427 -12.33 -14.45 24.74
N ASN A 428 -12.30 -15.78 24.61
CA ASN A 428 -11.09 -16.59 24.76
C ASN A 428 -11.03 -17.67 23.68
N LEU A 429 -10.00 -17.65 22.85
CA LEU A 429 -9.84 -18.59 21.73
C LEU A 429 -9.46 -20.01 22.15
N THR A 430 -9.19 -20.23 23.44
CA THR A 430 -9.01 -21.60 23.98
C THR A 430 -10.33 -22.29 24.33
N ASP A 431 -11.45 -21.58 24.28
CA ASP A 431 -12.79 -22.16 24.46
C ASP A 431 -13.03 -23.29 23.47
N GLN A 432 -13.76 -24.34 23.90
CA GLN A 432 -13.92 -25.56 23.12
C GLN A 432 -15.20 -25.57 22.27
N ASN A 433 -15.62 -24.40 21.75
CA ASN A 433 -16.78 -24.28 20.88
C ASN A 433 -16.60 -25.09 19.60
N ARG A 434 -17.67 -25.79 19.17
CA ARG A 434 -17.66 -26.70 18.03
C ARG A 434 -18.80 -26.40 17.05
N TYR A 435 -18.56 -26.74 15.81
CA TYR A 435 -19.50 -26.67 14.71
C TYR A 435 -20.14 -28.07 14.50
N PRO A 436 -21.44 -28.20 14.28
CA PRO A 436 -22.44 -27.12 14.31
C PRO A 436 -23.05 -26.89 15.70
N GLU A 437 -22.65 -27.67 16.73
CA GLU A 437 -23.33 -27.77 18.02
C GLU A 437 -23.45 -26.45 18.78
N ASN A 438 -22.47 -25.55 18.61
CA ASN A 438 -22.44 -24.25 19.30
C ASN A 438 -22.82 -23.07 18.40
N LEU A 439 -23.41 -23.32 17.20
CA LEU A 439 -23.95 -22.23 16.41
C LEU A 439 -25.14 -21.57 17.12
N SER A 440 -25.06 -20.23 17.24
CA SER A 440 -26.07 -19.40 17.89
C SER A 440 -26.79 -18.45 16.92
N GLY A 441 -26.21 -18.20 15.76
CA GLY A 441 -26.64 -17.18 14.80
C GLY A 441 -26.09 -15.79 15.13
N ASN A 442 -25.34 -15.62 16.23
CA ASN A 442 -24.64 -14.39 16.56
C ASN A 442 -23.20 -14.49 16.06
N VAL A 443 -22.80 -13.55 15.19
CA VAL A 443 -21.48 -13.60 14.52
C VAL A 443 -20.29 -13.61 15.49
N HIS A 444 -20.38 -12.90 16.62
CA HIS A 444 -19.32 -12.85 17.62
C HIS A 444 -19.23 -14.17 18.43
N GLU A 445 -20.39 -14.76 18.78
CA GLU A 445 -20.42 -16.04 19.49
C GLU A 445 -19.97 -17.18 18.56
N ASP A 446 -20.46 -17.21 17.34
CA ASP A 446 -20.12 -18.21 16.33
C ASP A 446 -18.67 -18.03 15.85
N GLY A 447 -18.17 -16.79 15.88
CA GLY A 447 -16.76 -16.44 15.60
C GLY A 447 -15.77 -17.16 16.53
N LYS A 448 -16.17 -17.51 17.76
CA LYS A 448 -15.33 -18.29 18.71
C LYS A 448 -15.03 -19.70 18.17
N ILE A 449 -15.90 -20.29 17.35
CA ILE A 449 -15.65 -21.57 16.70
C ILE A 449 -14.50 -21.45 15.72
N TRP A 450 -14.58 -20.44 14.83
CA TRP A 450 -13.59 -20.18 13.79
C TRP A 450 -12.26 -19.70 14.38
N GLY A 451 -12.27 -18.66 15.20
CA GLY A 451 -11.08 -18.12 15.87
C GLY A 451 -10.38 -19.16 16.74
N GLY A 452 -11.16 -19.99 17.47
CA GLY A 452 -10.61 -21.11 18.24
C GLY A 452 -9.97 -22.20 17.37
N ALA A 453 -10.52 -22.50 16.18
CA ALA A 453 -9.90 -23.41 15.23
C ALA A 453 -8.56 -22.85 14.73
N LEU A 454 -8.51 -21.57 14.38
CA LEU A 454 -7.28 -20.88 13.94
C LEU A 454 -6.23 -20.84 15.06
N TRP A 455 -6.63 -20.58 16.30
CA TRP A 455 -5.71 -20.60 17.44
C TRP A 455 -5.13 -22.00 17.68
N ASN A 456 -5.95 -23.05 17.60
CA ASN A 456 -5.46 -24.43 17.68
C ASN A 456 -4.52 -24.75 16.51
N LEU A 457 -4.79 -24.25 15.32
CA LEU A 457 -3.90 -24.41 14.15
C LEU A 457 -2.54 -23.71 14.40
N ARG A 458 -2.55 -22.50 14.97
CA ARG A 458 -1.35 -21.77 15.37
C ARG A 458 -0.51 -22.56 16.38
N GLN A 459 -1.15 -23.21 17.35
CA GLN A 459 -0.44 -24.07 18.30
C GLN A 459 0.19 -25.28 17.63
N ALA A 460 -0.42 -25.80 16.57
CA ALA A 460 0.05 -26.99 15.84
C ALA A 460 1.16 -26.69 14.82
N LEU A 461 1.14 -25.51 14.16
CA LEU A 461 2.06 -25.14 13.07
C LEU A 461 3.09 -24.07 13.45
N GLY A 462 2.89 -23.39 14.56
CA GLY A 462 3.61 -22.18 14.93
C GLY A 462 3.04 -20.92 14.26
N SER A 463 3.24 -19.75 14.90
CA SER A 463 2.68 -18.46 14.45
C SER A 463 3.08 -18.12 13.03
N ARG A 464 4.38 -18.22 12.71
CA ARG A 464 4.93 -17.80 11.41
C ARG A 464 4.26 -18.49 10.21
N ILE A 465 3.95 -19.79 10.33
CA ILE A 465 3.27 -20.54 9.26
C ILE A 465 1.78 -20.22 9.28
N CYS A 466 1.15 -20.30 10.45
CA CYS A 466 -0.28 -20.13 10.60
C CYS A 466 -0.75 -18.73 10.19
N ASP A 467 -0.09 -17.67 10.66
CA ASP A 467 -0.46 -16.28 10.33
C ASP A 467 -0.44 -16.03 8.81
N LYS A 468 0.60 -16.55 8.11
CA LYS A 468 0.66 -16.49 6.64
C LYS A 468 -0.47 -17.27 5.96
N LEU A 469 -0.78 -18.49 6.44
CA LEU A 469 -1.86 -19.28 5.89
C LEU A 469 -3.22 -18.60 6.08
N VAL A 470 -3.48 -18.07 7.27
CA VAL A 470 -4.73 -17.38 7.59
C VAL A 470 -4.89 -16.12 6.75
N LEU A 471 -3.85 -15.30 6.61
CA LEU A 471 -3.89 -14.12 5.75
C LEU A 471 -4.09 -14.51 4.28
N ALA A 472 -3.33 -15.48 3.78
CA ALA A 472 -3.41 -15.95 2.40
C ALA A 472 -4.78 -16.55 2.09
N SER A 473 -5.43 -17.22 3.05
CA SER A 473 -6.74 -17.82 2.85
C SER A 473 -7.84 -16.81 2.51
N LEU A 474 -7.74 -15.57 2.98
CA LEU A 474 -8.69 -14.49 2.66
C LEU A 474 -8.87 -14.25 1.16
N TYR A 475 -7.82 -14.46 0.36
CA TYR A 475 -7.88 -14.26 -1.09
C TYR A 475 -8.65 -15.36 -1.83
N TYR A 476 -9.00 -16.44 -1.14
CA TYR A 476 -9.78 -17.56 -1.67
C TYR A 476 -11.23 -17.55 -1.19
N LEU A 477 -11.60 -16.59 -0.33
CA LEU A 477 -12.96 -16.43 0.16
C LEU A 477 -13.81 -15.57 -0.79
N VAL A 478 -15.13 -15.80 -0.71
CA VAL A 478 -16.17 -14.99 -1.37
C VAL A 478 -17.14 -14.46 -0.32
N PRO A 479 -17.98 -13.46 -0.64
CA PRO A 479 -18.84 -12.80 0.35
C PRO A 479 -19.72 -13.76 1.19
N GLU A 480 -20.15 -14.88 0.64
CA GLU A 480 -21.02 -15.88 1.26
C GLU A 480 -20.27 -17.12 1.78
N SER A 481 -18.96 -17.03 2.00
CA SER A 481 -18.15 -18.17 2.46
C SER A 481 -18.58 -18.67 3.83
N ASN A 482 -18.83 -19.97 3.94
CA ASN A 482 -19.09 -20.66 5.20
C ASN A 482 -17.79 -21.28 5.77
N PHE A 483 -17.86 -21.94 6.94
CA PHE A 483 -16.70 -22.56 7.59
C PHE A 483 -16.01 -23.63 6.74
N GLN A 484 -16.77 -24.38 5.93
CA GLN A 484 -16.18 -25.36 5.00
C GLN A 484 -15.39 -24.67 3.88
N HIS A 485 -15.92 -23.56 3.33
CA HIS A 485 -15.19 -22.73 2.37
C HIS A 485 -13.93 -22.13 2.99
N GLY A 486 -14.01 -21.69 4.26
CA GLY A 486 -12.87 -21.19 5.02
C GLY A 486 -11.77 -22.25 5.19
N LEU A 487 -12.12 -23.49 5.58
CA LEU A 487 -11.17 -24.60 5.67
C LEU A 487 -10.52 -24.88 4.30
N ASN A 488 -11.32 -24.93 3.23
CA ASN A 488 -10.81 -25.14 1.88
C ASN A 488 -9.86 -24.01 1.45
N ALA A 489 -10.15 -22.77 1.83
CA ALA A 489 -9.28 -21.62 1.57
C ALA A 489 -7.92 -21.75 2.27
N ILE A 490 -7.88 -22.22 3.52
CA ILE A 490 -6.64 -22.50 4.26
C ILE A 490 -5.86 -23.64 3.60
N LEU A 491 -6.53 -24.71 3.17
CA LEU A 491 -5.88 -25.82 2.45
C LEU A 491 -5.28 -25.38 1.12
N LEU A 492 -5.95 -24.48 0.38
CA LEU A 492 -5.42 -23.90 -0.85
C LEU A 492 -4.24 -22.96 -0.57
N ALA A 493 -4.31 -22.20 0.52
CA ALA A 493 -3.18 -21.37 0.94
C ALA A 493 -1.97 -22.24 1.27
N ASP A 494 -2.17 -23.39 1.94
CA ASP A 494 -1.09 -24.34 2.22
C ASP A 494 -0.51 -24.96 0.94
N GLU A 495 -1.37 -25.39 0.02
CA GLU A 495 -0.92 -25.93 -1.28
C GLU A 495 -0.04 -24.93 -2.03
N ASN A 496 -0.48 -23.66 -2.10
CA ASN A 496 0.24 -22.64 -2.87
C ASN A 496 1.51 -22.11 -2.19
N ASN A 497 1.55 -22.05 -0.85
CA ASN A 497 2.70 -21.49 -0.14
C ASN A 497 3.67 -22.54 0.38
N TYR A 498 3.19 -23.77 0.65
CA TYR A 498 3.96 -24.83 1.31
C TYR A 498 3.84 -26.20 0.61
N GLY A 499 3.28 -26.28 -0.61
CA GLY A 499 3.12 -27.52 -1.37
C GLY A 499 2.26 -28.56 -0.65
N GLY A 500 1.28 -28.12 0.16
CA GLY A 500 0.38 -28.99 0.91
C GLY A 500 1.00 -29.72 2.11
N SER A 501 2.19 -29.28 2.55
CA SER A 501 2.95 -29.98 3.61
C SER A 501 2.29 -29.96 4.99
N ASN A 502 1.33 -29.06 5.22
CA ASN A 502 0.61 -28.92 6.49
C ASN A 502 -0.82 -29.50 6.42
N ARG A 503 -1.23 -30.05 5.27
CA ARG A 503 -2.61 -30.50 4.98
C ARG A 503 -3.20 -31.38 6.07
N ASP A 504 -2.50 -32.46 6.46
CA ASP A 504 -3.02 -33.43 7.43
C ASP A 504 -3.25 -32.79 8.81
N LYS A 505 -2.33 -31.90 9.20
CA LYS A 505 -2.44 -31.17 10.47
C LYS A 505 -3.60 -30.16 10.45
N ILE A 506 -3.82 -29.46 9.33
CA ILE A 506 -4.96 -28.56 9.14
C ILE A 506 -6.25 -29.35 9.28
N LEU A 507 -6.41 -30.47 8.57
CA LEU A 507 -7.59 -31.31 8.64
C LEU A 507 -7.84 -31.86 10.04
N GLU A 508 -6.81 -32.35 10.74
CA GLU A 508 -6.90 -32.83 12.12
C GLU A 508 -7.45 -31.76 13.08
N VAL A 509 -6.90 -30.53 12.99
CA VAL A 509 -7.28 -29.43 13.87
C VAL A 509 -8.72 -28.99 13.63
N PHE A 510 -9.12 -28.80 12.38
CA PHE A 510 -10.48 -28.36 12.05
C PHE A 510 -11.54 -29.45 12.34
N ALA A 511 -11.19 -30.71 12.14
CA ALA A 511 -12.08 -31.83 12.48
C ALA A 511 -12.41 -31.89 14.00
N LYS A 512 -11.44 -31.53 14.87
CA LYS A 512 -11.68 -31.43 16.33
C LYS A 512 -12.70 -30.34 16.67
N ARG A 513 -12.84 -29.32 15.82
CA ARG A 513 -13.83 -28.25 15.93
C ARG A 513 -15.15 -28.58 15.17
N GLY A 514 -15.28 -29.80 14.60
CA GLY A 514 -16.46 -30.22 13.83
C GLY A 514 -16.49 -29.65 12.40
N ILE A 515 -15.48 -28.95 11.96
CA ILE A 515 -15.38 -28.38 10.61
C ILE A 515 -14.69 -29.43 9.73
N ALA A 516 -15.41 -30.01 8.80
CA ALA A 516 -14.90 -30.99 7.85
C ALA A 516 -14.90 -30.41 6.42
N PRO A 517 -13.98 -30.82 5.53
CA PRO A 517 -14.03 -30.40 4.14
C PRO A 517 -15.33 -30.90 3.49
N ALA A 518 -15.86 -30.11 2.56
CA ALA A 518 -17.02 -30.58 1.76
C ALA A 518 -16.66 -31.87 1.04
N ASN A 519 -17.58 -32.84 1.04
CA ASN A 519 -17.44 -34.12 0.34
C ASN A 519 -17.45 -33.92 -1.18
N SER A 520 -16.39 -33.31 -1.74
CA SER A 520 -16.21 -33.24 -3.18
C SER A 520 -14.77 -33.52 -3.54
N SER A 521 -14.58 -34.56 -4.31
CA SER A 521 -13.33 -34.87 -5.02
C SER A 521 -12.94 -33.86 -6.08
N ARG A 522 -13.65 -32.72 -6.18
CA ARG A 522 -13.34 -31.56 -7.03
C ARG A 522 -13.86 -30.28 -6.37
N LEU A 523 -12.95 -29.43 -5.93
CA LEU A 523 -13.27 -28.05 -5.61
C LEU A 523 -13.68 -27.35 -6.93
N SER A 524 -14.99 -27.21 -7.17
CA SER A 524 -15.49 -26.46 -8.32
C SER A 524 -15.57 -24.98 -7.94
N PHE A 525 -14.50 -24.26 -8.16
CA PHE A 525 -14.54 -22.81 -8.12
C PHE A 525 -15.20 -22.27 -9.39
N ASN A 526 -16.09 -21.30 -9.25
CA ASN A 526 -16.60 -20.58 -10.40
C ASN A 526 -15.50 -19.71 -11.04
N GLN A 527 -15.73 -19.21 -12.25
CA GLN A 527 -14.72 -18.40 -12.96
C GLN A 527 -14.34 -17.10 -12.23
N ALA A 528 -15.20 -16.57 -11.36
CA ALA A 528 -14.91 -15.39 -10.55
C ALA A 528 -13.92 -15.73 -9.43
N ASP A 529 -14.10 -16.87 -8.76
CA ASP A 529 -13.21 -17.40 -7.73
C ASP A 529 -11.81 -17.64 -8.28
N LEU A 530 -11.71 -18.26 -9.47
CA LEU A 530 -10.44 -18.49 -10.16
C LEU A 530 -9.74 -17.20 -10.59
N ARG A 531 -10.48 -16.12 -10.89
CA ARG A 531 -9.88 -14.80 -11.23
C ARG A 531 -9.32 -14.11 -9.99
N GLN A 532 -9.97 -14.25 -8.84
CA GLN A 532 -9.51 -13.69 -7.57
C GLN A 532 -8.25 -14.41 -7.08
N MET A 533 -8.21 -15.75 -7.20
CA MET A 533 -7.04 -16.59 -6.92
C MET A 533 -5.81 -16.22 -7.76
N ARG A 534 -6.00 -15.91 -9.04
CA ARG A 534 -4.89 -15.52 -9.96
C ARG A 534 -4.31 -14.16 -9.63
N ARG A 535 -5.12 -13.22 -9.15
CA ARG A 535 -4.62 -11.90 -8.71
C ARG A 535 -3.64 -12.01 -7.54
N PHE A 536 -3.85 -12.97 -6.65
CA PHE A 536 -2.95 -13.21 -5.52
C PHE A 536 -1.59 -13.77 -5.97
N ASN A 537 -1.58 -14.77 -6.85
CA ASN A 537 -0.33 -15.32 -7.39
C ASN A 537 0.48 -14.28 -8.18
N ASP A 538 -0.20 -13.36 -8.88
CA ASP A 538 0.44 -12.25 -9.61
C ASP A 538 1.06 -11.20 -8.66
N LEU A 539 0.57 -11.09 -7.41
CA LEU A 539 1.10 -10.17 -6.38
C LEU A 539 2.25 -10.78 -5.56
N GLN A 540 2.26 -12.10 -5.37
CA GLN A 540 3.30 -12.81 -4.60
C GLN A 540 4.56 -13.13 -5.43
N ASN A 541 4.50 -13.09 -6.75
CA ASN A 541 5.64 -13.33 -7.65
C ASN A 541 5.93 -12.11 -8.55
N PRO A 542 6.57 -11.05 -8.03
CA PRO A 542 6.96 -9.90 -8.85
C PRO A 542 8.11 -10.18 -9.84
N VAL A 543 8.64 -11.41 -9.87
CA VAL A 543 9.80 -11.80 -10.70
C VAL A 543 9.38 -12.28 -12.11
N SER A 544 8.10 -12.38 -12.42
CA SER A 544 7.59 -12.80 -13.74
C SER A 544 6.93 -11.65 -14.54
N ARG A 545 7.38 -10.43 -14.33
CA ARG A 545 7.05 -9.27 -15.19
C ARG A 545 8.30 -8.58 -15.70
#